data_fbee2286f6c2e43ecfd94a88724d6356
#
_entry.id   fbee2286f6c2e43ecfd94a88724d6356
#
_cell.length_a   1.000
_cell.length_b   1.000
_cell.length_c   1.000
_cell.angle_alpha   90.00
_cell.angle_beta   90.00
_cell.angle_gamma   90.00
#
_symmetry.space_group_name_H-M   'P 1'
#
loop_
_entity.id
_entity.type
_entity.pdbx_description
1 polymer ?
#
loop_
_entity_poly.entity_id
_entity_poly.type
_entity_poly.pdbx_seq_one_letter_code
_entity_poly.pdbx_strand_id
1 'polypeptide(L)'
;FDVSHMGRLYFSGSNVAEFLDSLTTRRVAGVECGKIRYSLMTNDSGGILDDVLVYHLPDLNGDPFHMMVVNASNRSKIASWLDARKLGTDIQVDDRTEASAMIAVQGPLANEAVKKLSEVDPDSLAYYTGTTTRICGREAVLSRTGYTGEDGCEIMVTSEDAQTIWDEIFKLAAAMNGGAAGLAARDTLRLEAGMPLYGHELNESTNPAQTDLKFSIQMKGREFVGRSSIEEARKNSDLWIRTGLELEGRRAAR
;
A
#
# COMPACT_ATOMS: atom_id res chain seq x y z
N PHE A 1 13.45 -5.99 3.21
CA PHE A 1 12.51 -6.98 2.67
C PHE A 1 12.38 -6.80 1.17
N ASP A 2 12.44 -7.90 0.42
CA ASP A 2 11.96 -7.93 -0.95
C ASP A 2 10.42 -8.12 -0.93
N VAL A 3 9.70 -7.12 -1.41
CA VAL A 3 8.24 -7.14 -1.51
C VAL A 3 7.77 -6.98 -2.97
N SER A 4 8.63 -7.37 -3.92
CA SER A 4 8.37 -7.26 -5.35
C SER A 4 7.19 -8.12 -5.84
N HIS A 5 6.68 -9.03 -5.03
CA HIS A 5 5.46 -9.78 -5.30
C HIS A 5 4.17 -8.93 -5.24
N MET A 6 4.18 -7.78 -4.55
CA MET A 6 3.04 -6.86 -4.50
C MET A 6 2.72 -6.33 -5.90
N GLY A 7 1.44 -6.23 -6.27
CA GLY A 7 1.05 -5.67 -7.57
C GLY A 7 1.25 -4.15 -7.63
N ARG A 8 1.75 -3.64 -8.74
CA ARG A 8 1.97 -2.19 -9.00
C ARG A 8 1.25 -1.80 -10.27
N LEU A 9 0.07 -1.19 -10.11
CA LEU A 9 -0.83 -0.80 -11.20
C LEU A 9 -0.74 0.71 -11.39
N TYR A 10 -0.35 1.15 -12.58
CA TYR A 10 -0.29 2.57 -12.96
C TYR A 10 -1.54 2.95 -13.75
N PHE A 11 -1.98 4.19 -13.56
CA PHE A 11 -3.22 4.69 -14.16
C PHE A 11 -2.93 5.91 -15.02
N SER A 12 -3.54 5.95 -16.20
CA SER A 12 -3.53 7.10 -17.10
C SER A 12 -4.91 7.31 -17.74
N GLY A 13 -5.13 8.48 -18.31
CA GLY A 13 -6.42 8.91 -18.86
C GLY A 13 -6.96 10.14 -18.15
N SER A 14 -8.14 10.61 -18.56
CA SER A 14 -8.82 11.69 -17.88
C SER A 14 -9.56 11.20 -16.63
N ASN A 15 -9.64 12.05 -15.59
CA ASN A 15 -10.41 11.77 -14.37
C ASN A 15 -9.97 10.51 -13.60
N VAL A 16 -8.66 10.16 -13.63
CA VAL A 16 -8.11 9.01 -12.88
C VAL A 16 -8.42 9.10 -11.38
N ALA A 17 -8.29 10.29 -10.80
CA ALA A 17 -8.56 10.49 -9.37
C ALA A 17 -10.02 10.20 -9.01
N GLU A 18 -10.98 10.66 -9.81
CA GLU A 18 -12.40 10.40 -9.65
C GLU A 18 -12.76 8.94 -9.86
N PHE A 19 -12.13 8.30 -10.85
CA PHE A 19 -12.28 6.86 -11.09
C PHE A 19 -11.82 6.07 -9.84
N LEU A 20 -10.61 6.31 -9.35
CA LEU A 20 -10.09 5.64 -8.16
C LEU A 20 -10.92 5.96 -6.89
N ASP A 21 -11.42 7.22 -6.78
CA ASP A 21 -12.29 7.63 -5.69
C ASP A 21 -13.59 6.83 -5.65
N SER A 22 -14.16 6.51 -6.82
CA SER A 22 -15.38 5.72 -6.93
C SER A 22 -15.20 4.25 -6.56
N LEU A 23 -13.97 3.75 -6.54
CA LEU A 23 -13.61 2.34 -6.32
C LEU A 23 -13.05 2.06 -4.93
N THR A 24 -12.74 3.10 -4.16
CA THR A 24 -12.04 2.97 -2.88
C THR A 24 -12.82 3.61 -1.74
N THR A 25 -12.72 3.04 -0.56
CA THR A 25 -13.46 3.51 0.63
C THR A 25 -12.92 4.82 1.19
N ARG A 26 -11.64 5.16 0.91
CA ARG A 26 -11.02 6.43 1.32
C ARG A 26 -10.90 7.37 0.13
N ARG A 27 -11.10 8.68 0.38
CA ARG A 27 -11.04 9.71 -0.65
C ARG A 27 -9.70 9.76 -1.37
N VAL A 28 -9.76 9.74 -2.70
CA VAL A 28 -8.63 9.92 -3.63
C VAL A 28 -8.78 11.21 -4.42
N ALA A 29 -9.98 11.55 -4.89
CA ALA A 29 -10.23 12.79 -5.62
C ALA A 29 -9.92 14.02 -4.77
N GLY A 30 -9.17 14.97 -5.34
CA GLY A 30 -8.74 16.20 -4.68
C GLY A 30 -7.63 16.01 -3.63
N VAL A 31 -6.99 14.83 -3.58
CA VAL A 31 -5.81 14.60 -2.75
C VAL A 31 -4.60 15.26 -3.41
N GLU A 32 -3.85 16.04 -2.63
CA GLU A 32 -2.63 16.71 -3.09
C GLU A 32 -1.58 15.72 -3.62
N CYS A 33 -0.83 16.14 -4.65
CA CYS A 33 0.32 15.39 -5.14
C CYS A 33 1.37 15.24 -4.02
N GLY A 34 2.04 14.11 -3.98
CA GLY A 34 2.94 13.70 -2.90
C GLY A 34 2.26 12.85 -1.81
N LYS A 35 0.94 12.63 -1.86
CA LYS A 35 0.21 11.88 -0.84
C LYS A 35 -0.07 10.44 -1.25
N ILE A 36 -0.15 9.58 -0.24
CA ILE A 36 -0.50 8.16 -0.36
C ILE A 36 -1.69 7.88 0.53
N ARG A 37 -2.61 7.02 0.09
CA ARG A 37 -3.82 6.66 0.84
C ARG A 37 -3.93 5.14 0.98
N TYR A 38 -3.89 4.65 2.21
CA TYR A 38 -4.37 3.31 2.50
C TYR A 38 -5.89 3.30 2.40
N SER A 39 -6.45 2.37 1.67
CA SER A 39 -7.88 2.26 1.41
C SER A 39 -8.29 0.80 1.25
N LEU A 40 -9.59 0.55 1.31
CA LEU A 40 -10.16 -0.76 0.96
C LEU A 40 -10.87 -0.66 -0.38
N MET A 41 -10.79 -1.72 -1.16
CA MET A 41 -11.64 -1.96 -2.33
C MET A 41 -12.70 -2.97 -1.94
N THR A 42 -13.95 -2.69 -2.26
CA THR A 42 -15.08 -3.55 -1.91
C THR A 42 -15.88 -3.98 -3.13
N ASN A 43 -16.55 -5.11 -3.04
CA ASN A 43 -17.59 -5.48 -3.98
C ASN A 43 -18.90 -4.74 -3.66
N ASP A 44 -19.92 -4.90 -4.52
CA ASP A 44 -21.22 -4.21 -4.37
C ASP A 44 -21.95 -4.62 -3.08
N SER A 45 -21.70 -5.80 -2.55
CA SER A 45 -22.24 -6.27 -1.26
C SER A 45 -21.40 -5.85 -0.04
N GLY A 46 -20.34 -5.06 -0.24
CA GLY A 46 -19.49 -4.50 0.82
C GLY A 46 -18.41 -5.46 1.33
N GLY A 47 -18.23 -6.64 0.71
CA GLY A 47 -17.11 -7.52 1.03
C GLY A 47 -15.79 -6.95 0.53
N ILE A 48 -14.72 -7.09 1.30
CA ILE A 48 -13.40 -6.51 0.97
C ILE A 48 -12.73 -7.36 -0.11
N LEU A 49 -12.52 -6.77 -1.29
CA LEU A 49 -11.78 -7.37 -2.40
C LEU A 49 -10.27 -7.31 -2.17
N ASP A 50 -9.79 -6.19 -1.64
CA ASP A 50 -8.38 -5.97 -1.29
C ASP A 50 -8.23 -4.76 -0.38
N ASP A 51 -7.10 -4.69 0.32
CA ASP A 51 -6.59 -3.49 0.96
C ASP A 51 -5.39 -2.96 0.16
N VAL A 52 -5.43 -1.69 -0.16
CA VAL A 52 -4.54 -1.11 -1.17
C VAL A 52 -3.91 0.20 -0.71
N LEU A 53 -2.76 0.52 -1.29
CA LEU A 53 -2.19 1.86 -1.22
C LEU A 53 -2.41 2.57 -2.55
N VAL A 54 -3.06 3.72 -2.52
CA VAL A 54 -3.22 4.60 -3.69
C VAL A 54 -2.25 5.76 -3.57
N TYR A 55 -1.42 5.92 -4.56
CA TYR A 55 -0.38 6.94 -4.66
C TYR A 55 -0.81 8.03 -5.63
N HIS A 56 -0.61 9.28 -5.26
CA HIS A 56 -0.66 10.44 -6.13
C HIS A 56 0.66 11.19 -5.98
N LEU A 57 1.61 10.92 -6.87
CA LEU A 57 3.00 11.37 -6.72
C LEU A 57 3.46 12.12 -7.97
N PRO A 58 4.49 13.00 -7.85
CA PRO A 58 5.17 13.58 -9.00
C PRO A 58 6.19 12.59 -9.57
N ASP A 59 6.37 12.60 -10.89
CA ASP A 59 7.53 12.01 -11.55
C ASP A 59 8.79 12.92 -11.40
N LEU A 60 9.89 12.56 -12.02
CA LEU A 60 11.13 13.38 -11.99
C LEU A 60 11.00 14.76 -12.64
N ASN A 61 10.02 14.96 -13.52
CA ASN A 61 9.74 16.24 -14.17
C ASN A 61 8.74 17.09 -13.36
N GLY A 62 8.14 16.51 -12.32
CA GLY A 62 7.10 17.14 -11.52
C GLY A 62 5.68 16.84 -12.01
N ASP A 63 5.51 16.05 -13.07
CA ASP A 63 4.20 15.68 -13.58
C ASP A 63 3.52 14.65 -12.68
N PRO A 64 2.26 14.88 -12.26
CA PRO A 64 1.59 13.98 -11.34
C PRO A 64 1.13 12.68 -12.02
N PHE A 65 1.30 11.56 -11.31
CA PHE A 65 0.76 10.27 -11.72
C PHE A 65 0.03 9.57 -10.58
N HIS A 66 -0.83 8.62 -10.93
CA HIS A 66 -1.49 7.73 -9.97
C HIS A 66 -1.00 6.30 -10.13
N MET A 67 -0.78 5.66 -9.00
CA MET A 67 -0.41 4.24 -8.92
C MET A 67 -1.16 3.60 -7.75
N MET A 68 -1.43 2.30 -7.86
CA MET A 68 -2.00 1.48 -6.80
C MET A 68 -1.09 0.29 -6.51
N VAL A 69 -0.78 0.06 -5.24
CA VAL A 69 -0.14 -1.16 -4.78
C VAL A 69 -1.22 -2.07 -4.21
N VAL A 70 -1.26 -3.31 -4.68
CA VAL A 70 -2.26 -4.34 -4.33
C VAL A 70 -1.58 -5.59 -3.79
N ASN A 71 -2.30 -6.37 -2.98
CA ASN A 71 -1.77 -7.65 -2.49
C ASN A 71 -1.47 -8.61 -3.63
N ALA A 72 -0.36 -9.34 -3.51
CA ALA A 72 0.12 -10.26 -4.55
C ALA A 72 -0.94 -11.31 -4.94
N SER A 73 -1.62 -11.89 -3.96
CA SER A 73 -2.68 -12.89 -4.17
C SER A 73 -3.90 -12.33 -4.90
N ASN A 74 -4.10 -11.02 -4.84
CA ASN A 74 -5.26 -10.34 -5.42
C ASN A 74 -4.95 -9.63 -6.74
N ARG A 75 -3.67 -9.55 -7.18
CA ARG A 75 -3.25 -8.80 -8.38
C ARG A 75 -4.13 -9.07 -9.59
N SER A 76 -4.27 -10.34 -9.98
CA SER A 76 -5.07 -10.72 -11.15
C SER A 76 -6.57 -10.44 -10.96
N LYS A 77 -7.09 -10.68 -9.76
CA LYS A 77 -8.49 -10.38 -9.41
C LYS A 77 -8.77 -8.88 -9.52
N ILE A 78 -7.92 -8.05 -8.94
CA ILE A 78 -8.08 -6.59 -8.96
C ILE A 78 -7.90 -6.05 -10.36
N ALA A 79 -6.91 -6.51 -11.14
CA ALA A 79 -6.73 -6.11 -12.53
C ALA A 79 -7.99 -6.40 -13.37
N SER A 80 -8.52 -7.62 -13.28
CA SER A 80 -9.76 -8.00 -13.98
C SER A 80 -10.99 -7.20 -13.50
N TRP A 81 -11.07 -6.91 -12.21
CA TRP A 81 -12.15 -6.10 -11.65
C TRP A 81 -12.09 -4.64 -12.12
N LEU A 82 -10.89 -4.05 -12.19
CA LEU A 82 -10.66 -2.71 -12.74
C LEU A 82 -10.99 -2.66 -14.22
N ASP A 83 -10.61 -3.68 -15.00
CA ASP A 83 -10.93 -3.77 -16.43
C ASP A 83 -12.44 -3.75 -16.68
N ALA A 84 -13.22 -4.42 -15.86
CA ALA A 84 -14.67 -4.40 -15.96
C ALA A 84 -15.26 -3.03 -15.57
N ARG A 85 -14.67 -2.32 -14.62
CA ARG A 85 -15.17 -1.03 -14.11
C ARG A 85 -14.76 0.16 -14.97
N LYS A 86 -13.66 0.08 -15.73
CA LYS A 86 -13.23 1.16 -16.63
C LYS A 86 -13.96 1.20 -17.97
N LEU A 87 -14.84 0.24 -18.25
CA LEU A 87 -15.58 0.20 -19.52
C LEU A 87 -16.36 1.50 -19.75
N GLY A 88 -16.21 2.10 -20.94
CA GLY A 88 -16.82 3.36 -21.29
C GLY A 88 -16.06 4.62 -20.82
N THR A 89 -14.88 4.44 -20.22
CA THR A 89 -13.94 5.51 -19.88
C THR A 89 -12.69 5.44 -20.77
N ASP A 90 -11.84 6.45 -20.70
CA ASP A 90 -10.51 6.46 -21.35
C ASP A 90 -9.38 6.01 -20.41
N ILE A 91 -9.73 5.50 -19.22
CA ILE A 91 -8.77 5.03 -18.24
C ILE A 91 -8.00 3.83 -18.76
N GLN A 92 -6.67 3.92 -18.68
CA GLN A 92 -5.76 2.81 -18.93
C GLN A 92 -5.15 2.35 -17.61
N VAL A 93 -5.02 1.04 -17.46
CA VAL A 93 -4.34 0.40 -16.32
C VAL A 93 -3.14 -0.35 -16.86
N ASP A 94 -1.96 0.04 -16.42
CA ASP A 94 -0.68 -0.57 -16.82
C ASP A 94 -0.08 -1.31 -15.60
N ASP A 95 -0.05 -2.63 -15.68
CA ASP A 95 0.51 -3.48 -14.64
C ASP A 95 2.02 -3.61 -14.80
N ARG A 96 2.77 -2.82 -14.05
CA ARG A 96 4.24 -2.79 -14.06
C ARG A 96 4.88 -3.71 -13.02
N THR A 97 4.16 -4.65 -12.47
CA THR A 97 4.66 -5.54 -11.40
C THR A 97 5.92 -6.29 -11.83
N GLU A 98 5.96 -6.84 -13.04
CA GLU A 98 7.11 -7.61 -13.51
C GLU A 98 8.24 -6.73 -14.05
N ALA A 99 7.91 -5.52 -14.51
CA ALA A 99 8.89 -4.55 -15.00
C ALA A 99 9.59 -3.76 -13.87
N SER A 100 9.16 -3.92 -12.63
CA SER A 100 9.70 -3.19 -11.49
C SER A 100 9.94 -4.11 -10.29
N ALA A 101 10.71 -3.64 -9.32
CA ALA A 101 10.90 -4.26 -8.02
C ALA A 101 10.47 -3.31 -6.90
N MET A 102 10.13 -3.87 -5.75
CA MET A 102 9.75 -3.11 -4.57
C MET A 102 10.53 -3.62 -3.36
N ILE A 103 11.30 -2.73 -2.73
CA ILE A 103 12.17 -3.03 -1.59
C ILE A 103 11.66 -2.23 -0.39
N ALA A 104 11.34 -2.90 0.71
CA ALA A 104 10.98 -2.26 1.97
C ALA A 104 12.20 -2.21 2.90
N VAL A 105 12.62 -1.01 3.28
CA VAL A 105 13.70 -0.74 4.25
C VAL A 105 13.04 -0.23 5.52
N GLN A 106 13.06 -1.05 6.57
CA GLN A 106 12.26 -0.81 7.77
C GLN A 106 13.10 -0.97 9.04
N GLY A 107 12.76 -0.22 10.07
CA GLY A 107 13.41 -0.24 11.37
C GLY A 107 13.95 1.12 11.79
N PRO A 108 14.43 1.26 13.05
CA PRO A 108 14.81 2.55 13.63
C PRO A 108 15.91 3.32 12.87
N LEU A 109 16.75 2.61 12.11
CA LEU A 109 17.84 3.21 11.32
C LEU A 109 17.58 3.20 9.81
N ALA A 110 16.38 2.81 9.39
CA ALA A 110 16.05 2.64 7.97
C ALA A 110 16.21 3.96 7.18
N ASN A 111 15.67 5.05 7.69
CA ASN A 111 15.77 6.36 7.04
C ASN A 111 17.22 6.85 6.94
N GLU A 112 18.03 6.61 7.98
CA GLU A 112 19.45 6.96 7.96
C GLU A 112 20.21 6.19 6.87
N ALA A 113 19.88 4.92 6.66
CA ALA A 113 20.46 4.11 5.59
C ALA A 113 20.04 4.62 4.20
N VAL A 114 18.75 4.85 3.99
CA VAL A 114 18.22 5.31 2.70
C VAL A 114 18.73 6.72 2.36
N LYS A 115 18.83 7.62 3.34
CA LYS A 115 19.36 8.99 3.18
C LYS A 115 20.76 9.04 2.56
N LYS A 116 21.60 8.04 2.83
CA LYS A 116 22.98 7.96 2.26
C LYS A 116 22.98 7.62 0.77
N LEU A 117 21.88 7.12 0.23
CA LEU A 117 21.76 6.65 -1.15
C LEU A 117 20.80 7.51 -1.99
N SER A 118 19.90 8.23 -1.35
CA SER A 118 18.83 9.01 -1.98
C SER A 118 19.17 10.49 -2.09
N GLU A 119 18.75 11.11 -3.19
CA GLU A 119 18.84 12.58 -3.35
C GLU A 119 17.81 13.31 -2.47
N VAL A 120 16.71 12.66 -2.12
CA VAL A 120 15.71 13.19 -1.18
C VAL A 120 15.93 12.57 0.20
N ASP A 121 15.99 13.40 1.22
CA ASP A 121 16.05 12.96 2.61
C ASP A 121 14.71 12.32 3.02
N PRO A 122 14.66 11.03 3.37
CA PRO A 122 13.43 10.40 3.81
C PRO A 122 12.76 11.10 4.99
N ASP A 123 13.53 11.70 5.88
CA ASP A 123 13.00 12.40 7.06
C ASP A 123 12.27 13.71 6.70
N SER A 124 12.48 14.23 5.47
CA SER A 124 11.72 15.37 4.95
C SER A 124 10.30 14.97 4.49
N LEU A 125 10.04 13.66 4.32
CA LEU A 125 8.75 13.13 3.90
C LEU A 125 7.92 12.73 5.12
N ALA A 126 6.69 13.21 5.21
CA ALA A 126 5.75 12.77 6.23
C ALA A 126 5.29 11.31 5.98
N TYR A 127 4.83 10.63 7.01
CA TYR A 127 4.25 9.29 6.87
C TYR A 127 3.05 9.30 5.91
N TYR A 128 2.92 8.31 5.04
CA TYR A 128 2.00 8.26 3.91
C TYR A 128 2.19 9.39 2.89
N THR A 129 3.45 9.77 2.65
CA THR A 129 3.84 10.60 1.50
C THR A 129 4.99 9.94 0.74
N GLY A 130 5.23 10.41 -0.47
CA GLY A 130 6.30 9.91 -1.31
C GLY A 130 6.61 10.87 -2.45
N THR A 131 7.63 10.53 -3.21
CA THR A 131 8.07 11.28 -4.38
C THR A 131 8.86 10.36 -5.32
N THR A 132 9.03 10.76 -6.58
CA THR A 132 10.05 10.18 -7.44
C THR A 132 11.35 10.92 -7.21
N THR A 133 12.45 10.18 -7.08
CA THR A 133 13.79 10.67 -6.80
C THR A 133 14.83 9.78 -7.46
N ARG A 134 16.11 10.03 -7.19
CA ARG A 134 17.19 9.10 -7.54
C ARG A 134 17.77 8.46 -6.30
N ILE A 135 17.94 7.14 -6.36
CA ILE A 135 18.61 6.32 -5.35
C ILE A 135 19.79 5.63 -6.05
N CYS A 136 21.01 5.83 -5.56
CA CYS A 136 22.24 5.40 -6.24
C CYS A 136 22.30 5.89 -7.70
N GLY A 137 21.77 7.10 -7.99
CA GLY A 137 21.70 7.66 -9.34
C GLY A 137 20.65 7.03 -10.26
N ARG A 138 19.84 6.07 -9.77
CA ARG A 138 18.77 5.40 -10.52
C ARG A 138 17.40 6.00 -10.13
N GLU A 139 16.53 6.16 -11.12
CA GLU A 139 15.17 6.63 -10.88
C GLU A 139 14.41 5.66 -9.98
N ALA A 140 13.77 6.18 -8.94
CA ALA A 140 13.03 5.41 -7.97
C ALA A 140 11.84 6.19 -7.42
N VAL A 141 10.76 5.50 -7.12
CA VAL A 141 9.71 6.02 -6.23
C VAL A 141 10.13 5.70 -4.81
N LEU A 142 10.24 6.74 -3.98
CA LEU A 142 10.51 6.65 -2.55
C LEU A 142 9.26 7.03 -1.78
N SER A 143 8.79 6.15 -0.89
CA SER A 143 7.60 6.39 -0.08
C SER A 143 7.86 6.12 1.41
N ARG A 144 7.27 6.97 2.28
CA ARG A 144 7.22 6.76 3.72
C ARG A 144 6.01 5.91 4.07
N THR A 145 6.14 4.65 3.70
CA THR A 145 5.19 3.57 3.93
C THR A 145 5.90 2.35 4.48
N GLY A 146 5.15 1.40 5.04
CA GLY A 146 5.69 0.18 5.59
C GLY A 146 4.61 -0.68 6.23
N TYR A 147 5.01 -1.88 6.65
CA TYR A 147 4.10 -2.91 7.18
C TYR A 147 4.74 -3.64 8.38
N THR A 148 5.45 -2.89 9.23
CA THR A 148 6.23 -3.47 10.33
C THR A 148 5.95 -2.84 11.70
N GLY A 149 5.19 -1.74 11.73
CA GLY A 149 5.01 -0.95 12.94
C GLY A 149 6.20 -0.03 13.28
N GLU A 150 7.32 -0.22 12.58
CA GLU A 150 8.52 0.61 12.71
C GLU A 150 8.60 1.66 11.60
N ASP A 151 9.46 2.64 11.77
CA ASP A 151 9.74 3.64 10.76
C ASP A 151 10.49 3.05 9.56
N GLY A 152 10.40 3.71 8.41
CA GLY A 152 11.07 3.26 7.21
C GLY A 152 10.50 3.79 5.93
N CYS A 153 10.97 3.17 4.84
CA CYS A 153 10.62 3.53 3.47
C CYS A 153 10.34 2.29 2.63
N GLU A 154 9.56 2.48 1.58
CA GLU A 154 9.45 1.53 0.48
C GLU A 154 9.98 2.20 -0.79
N ILE A 155 10.77 1.46 -1.55
CA ILE A 155 11.49 1.91 -2.73
C ILE A 155 11.05 1.06 -3.91
N MET A 156 10.56 1.70 -4.98
CA MET A 156 10.20 1.02 -6.21
C MET A 156 11.15 1.50 -7.32
N VAL A 157 11.73 0.54 -8.01
CA VAL A 157 12.70 0.76 -9.10
C VAL A 157 12.38 -0.15 -10.28
N THR A 158 13.02 0.06 -11.42
CA THR A 158 12.98 -0.91 -12.53
C THR A 158 13.55 -2.25 -12.08
N SER A 159 13.09 -3.35 -12.65
CA SER A 159 13.63 -4.68 -12.37
C SER A 159 15.12 -4.79 -12.70
N GLU A 160 15.61 -4.03 -13.70
CA GLU A 160 17.02 -3.97 -14.09
C GLU A 160 17.91 -3.34 -13.02
N ASP A 161 17.41 -2.34 -12.31
CA ASP A 161 18.15 -1.62 -11.26
C ASP A 161 18.04 -2.28 -9.87
N ALA A 162 17.12 -3.23 -9.71
CA ALA A 162 16.75 -3.83 -8.43
C ALA A 162 17.94 -4.42 -7.67
N GLN A 163 18.78 -5.19 -8.36
CA GLN A 163 19.95 -5.84 -7.74
C GLN A 163 20.96 -4.80 -7.22
N THR A 164 21.24 -3.77 -8.02
CA THR A 164 22.17 -2.70 -7.64
C THR A 164 21.68 -1.97 -6.37
N ILE A 165 20.40 -1.60 -6.35
CA ILE A 165 19.80 -0.90 -5.21
C ILE A 165 19.75 -1.81 -3.98
N TRP A 166 19.38 -3.07 -4.15
CA TRP A 166 19.37 -4.04 -3.06
C TRP A 166 20.76 -4.21 -2.42
N ASP A 167 21.80 -4.39 -3.22
CA ASP A 167 23.16 -4.62 -2.73
C ASP A 167 23.70 -3.42 -1.94
N GLU A 168 23.44 -2.19 -2.41
CA GLU A 168 23.88 -0.97 -1.70
C GLU A 168 23.10 -0.77 -0.39
N ILE A 169 21.77 -1.01 -0.39
CA ILE A 169 20.96 -0.96 0.83
C ILE A 169 21.43 -2.04 1.82
N PHE A 170 21.63 -3.28 1.34
CA PHE A 170 22.06 -4.39 2.18
C PHE A 170 23.42 -4.14 2.83
N LYS A 171 24.37 -3.60 2.08
CA LYS A 171 25.71 -3.21 2.58
C LYS A 171 25.62 -2.17 3.70
N LEU A 172 24.77 -1.14 3.54
CA LEU A 172 24.56 -0.15 4.60
C LEU A 172 23.82 -0.75 5.80
N ALA A 173 22.79 -1.55 5.57
CA ALA A 173 22.06 -2.22 6.64
C ALA A 173 22.98 -3.11 7.47
N ALA A 174 23.84 -3.90 6.83
CA ALA A 174 24.80 -4.75 7.50
C ALA A 174 25.80 -3.94 8.37
N ALA A 175 26.26 -2.78 7.87
CA ALA A 175 27.12 -1.88 8.64
C ALA A 175 26.41 -1.23 9.85
N MET A 176 25.08 -1.24 9.88
CA MET A 176 24.23 -0.73 10.96
C MET A 176 23.60 -1.85 11.81
N ASN A 177 24.15 -3.06 11.78
CA ASN A 177 23.63 -4.26 12.43
C ASN A 177 22.21 -4.68 11.95
N GLY A 178 21.82 -4.29 10.75
CA GLY A 178 20.63 -4.74 10.08
C GLY A 178 20.92 -5.89 9.11
N GLY A 179 19.91 -6.33 8.36
CA GLY A 179 20.07 -7.41 7.39
C GLY A 179 18.84 -7.68 6.57
N ALA A 180 18.95 -8.68 5.69
CA ALA A 180 17.81 -9.14 4.90
C ALA A 180 16.78 -9.81 5.82
N ALA A 181 15.52 -9.47 5.64
CA ALA A 181 14.39 -10.03 6.37
C ALA A 181 13.39 -10.68 5.41
N GLY A 182 12.91 -11.87 5.75
CA GLY A 182 11.99 -12.64 4.93
C GLY A 182 10.51 -12.43 5.28
N LEU A 183 9.64 -13.10 4.54
CA LEU A 183 8.19 -12.95 4.70
C LEU A 183 7.68 -13.40 6.08
N ALA A 184 8.32 -14.37 6.72
CA ALA A 184 7.94 -14.80 8.07
C ALA A 184 8.16 -13.66 9.10
N ALA A 185 9.29 -12.94 9.00
CA ALA A 185 9.52 -11.75 9.84
C ALA A 185 8.51 -10.65 9.54
N ARG A 186 8.19 -10.42 8.25
CA ARG A 186 7.16 -9.47 7.84
C ARG A 186 5.80 -9.80 8.47
N ASP A 187 5.40 -11.08 8.46
CA ASP A 187 4.12 -11.52 9.04
C ASP A 187 4.09 -11.35 10.57
N THR A 188 5.16 -11.67 11.26
CA THR A 188 5.26 -11.47 12.72
C THR A 188 5.17 -9.98 13.09
N LEU A 189 5.95 -9.14 12.43
CA LEU A 189 6.00 -7.69 12.71
C LEU A 189 4.67 -7.00 12.43
N ARG A 190 4.02 -7.29 11.30
CA ARG A 190 2.70 -6.71 10.99
C ARG A 190 1.65 -7.12 12.03
N LEU A 191 1.70 -8.37 12.49
CA LEU A 191 0.76 -8.89 13.49
C LEU A 191 0.95 -8.19 14.84
N GLU A 192 2.18 -8.04 15.30
CA GLU A 192 2.53 -7.31 16.52
C GLU A 192 2.11 -5.83 16.42
N ALA A 193 2.20 -5.24 15.24
CA ALA A 193 1.75 -3.87 14.96
C ALA A 193 0.21 -3.75 14.80
N GLY A 194 -0.54 -4.87 14.86
CA GLY A 194 -1.99 -4.90 14.67
C GLY A 194 -2.46 -4.64 13.23
N MET A 195 -1.56 -4.74 12.25
CA MET A 195 -1.89 -4.53 10.83
C MET A 195 -2.53 -5.79 10.23
N PRO A 196 -3.70 -5.67 9.56
CA PRO A 196 -4.37 -6.82 8.97
C PRO A 196 -3.65 -7.32 7.72
N LEU A 197 -3.83 -8.60 7.42
CA LEU A 197 -3.39 -9.23 6.18
C LEU A 197 -4.60 -9.76 5.40
N TYR A 198 -4.67 -9.44 4.11
CA TYR A 198 -5.70 -10.03 3.25
C TYR A 198 -5.54 -11.54 3.14
N GLY A 199 -6.65 -12.25 3.28
CA GLY A 199 -6.70 -13.71 3.37
C GLY A 199 -6.70 -14.24 4.81
N HIS A 200 -6.41 -13.38 5.79
CA HIS A 200 -6.51 -13.68 7.22
C HIS A 200 -7.63 -12.86 7.86
N GLU A 201 -7.36 -11.60 8.22
CA GLU A 201 -8.33 -10.72 8.87
C GLU A 201 -9.25 -10.00 7.87
N LEU A 202 -8.87 -9.93 6.60
CA LEU A 202 -9.64 -9.29 5.53
C LEU A 202 -9.93 -10.29 4.42
N ASN A 203 -11.17 -10.30 3.93
CA ASN A 203 -11.61 -11.11 2.81
C ASN A 203 -12.98 -10.64 2.28
N GLU A 204 -13.51 -11.30 1.27
CA GLU A 204 -14.78 -10.92 0.62
C GLU A 204 -16.04 -11.17 1.48
N SER A 205 -15.93 -11.89 2.59
CA SER A 205 -17.01 -12.03 3.58
C SER A 205 -16.91 -11.03 4.74
N THR A 206 -15.85 -10.23 4.79
CA THR A 206 -15.62 -9.20 5.81
C THR A 206 -16.06 -7.84 5.29
N ASN A 207 -16.95 -7.17 6.02
CA ASN A 207 -17.33 -5.79 5.72
C ASN A 207 -16.34 -4.80 6.36
N PRO A 208 -15.98 -3.69 5.70
CA PRO A 208 -15.11 -2.66 6.30
C PRO A 208 -15.54 -2.18 7.70
N ALA A 209 -16.83 -2.19 8.00
CA ALA A 209 -17.34 -1.84 9.33
C ALA A 209 -16.84 -2.77 10.46
N GLN A 210 -16.38 -3.99 10.12
CA GLN A 210 -15.90 -5.01 11.06
C GLN A 210 -14.41 -4.92 11.36
N THR A 211 -13.65 -4.13 10.59
CA THR A 211 -12.18 -4.21 10.56
C THR A 211 -11.47 -3.32 11.57
N ASP A 212 -12.19 -2.40 12.20
CA ASP A 212 -11.65 -1.27 12.99
C ASP A 212 -10.68 -0.35 12.22
N LEU A 213 -10.73 -0.37 10.88
CA LEU A 213 -9.96 0.51 10.00
C LEU A 213 -10.74 1.79 9.65
N LYS A 214 -11.33 2.44 10.66
CA LYS A 214 -12.20 3.62 10.49
C LYS A 214 -11.55 4.75 9.69
N PHE A 215 -10.23 4.91 9.83
CA PHE A 215 -9.44 5.92 9.11
C PHE A 215 -9.41 5.69 7.60
N SER A 216 -9.61 4.46 7.13
CA SER A 216 -9.63 4.09 5.72
C SER A 216 -10.99 4.26 5.05
N ILE A 217 -12.03 4.70 5.79
CA ILE A 217 -13.40 4.79 5.28
C ILE A 217 -13.91 6.22 5.42
N GLN A 218 -14.09 6.90 4.30
CA GLN A 218 -14.63 8.27 4.23
C GLN A 218 -15.90 8.28 3.39
N MET A 219 -17.06 8.38 4.05
CA MET A 219 -18.37 8.28 3.40
C MET A 219 -18.99 9.63 3.06
N LYS A 220 -18.59 10.71 3.76
CA LYS A 220 -19.23 12.03 3.63
C LYS A 220 -19.00 12.65 2.26
N GLY A 221 -20.10 12.91 1.53
CA GLY A 221 -20.08 13.59 0.23
C GLY A 221 -19.42 12.77 -0.87
N ARG A 222 -19.52 11.43 -0.82
CA ARG A 222 -18.94 10.51 -1.80
C ARG A 222 -19.87 9.34 -2.09
N GLU A 223 -19.79 8.85 -3.32
CA GLU A 223 -20.34 7.56 -3.72
C GLU A 223 -19.17 6.66 -4.18
N PHE A 224 -19.17 5.42 -3.71
CA PHE A 224 -18.19 4.41 -4.08
C PHE A 224 -18.77 3.01 -3.96
N VAL A 225 -18.15 2.05 -4.60
CA VAL A 225 -18.62 0.65 -4.60
C VAL A 225 -18.69 0.10 -3.18
N GLY A 226 -19.84 -0.48 -2.80
CA GLY A 226 -20.08 -1.04 -1.47
C GLY A 226 -20.49 -0.05 -0.38
N ARG A 227 -20.58 1.25 -0.67
CA ARG A 227 -20.91 2.30 0.32
C ARG A 227 -22.20 2.00 1.08
N SER A 228 -23.28 1.69 0.38
CA SER A 228 -24.59 1.41 1.00
C SER A 228 -24.55 0.21 1.94
N SER A 229 -23.83 -0.83 1.58
CA SER A 229 -23.66 -2.02 2.41
C SER A 229 -22.83 -1.72 3.68
N ILE A 230 -21.79 -0.88 3.57
CA ILE A 230 -21.02 -0.43 4.74
C ILE A 230 -21.90 0.41 5.68
N GLU A 231 -22.73 1.29 5.11
CA GLU A 231 -23.67 2.14 5.89
C GLU A 231 -24.70 1.28 6.63
N GLU A 232 -25.22 0.25 5.99
CA GLU A 232 -26.15 -0.68 6.62
C GLU A 232 -25.46 -1.53 7.72
N ALA A 233 -24.28 -2.05 7.44
CA ALA A 233 -23.51 -2.83 8.41
C ALA A 233 -23.22 -2.04 9.70
N ARG A 234 -22.94 -0.73 9.59
CA ARG A 234 -22.71 0.14 10.75
C ARG A 234 -23.90 0.32 11.69
N LYS A 235 -25.13 0.02 11.24
CA LYS A 235 -26.34 0.08 12.07
C LYS A 235 -26.56 -1.20 12.88
N ASN A 236 -25.86 -2.28 12.53
CA ASN A 236 -26.02 -3.57 13.20
C ASN A 236 -25.18 -3.58 14.51
N SER A 237 -25.86 -3.59 15.66
CA SER A 237 -25.23 -3.66 16.98
C SER A 237 -24.55 -4.99 17.27
N ASP A 238 -24.96 -6.06 16.58
CA ASP A 238 -24.46 -7.43 16.77
C ASP A 238 -23.34 -7.80 15.81
N LEU A 239 -22.83 -6.81 15.07
CA LEU A 239 -21.74 -7.01 14.14
C LEU A 239 -20.46 -7.38 14.91
N TRP A 240 -19.89 -8.56 14.61
CA TRP A 240 -18.59 -8.91 15.18
C TRP A 240 -17.51 -8.00 14.63
N ILE A 241 -16.52 -7.67 15.44
CA ILE A 241 -15.45 -6.72 15.11
C ILE A 241 -14.11 -7.41 15.30
N ARG A 242 -13.17 -7.13 14.42
CA ARG A 242 -11.78 -7.55 14.55
C ARG A 242 -11.20 -6.96 15.85
N THR A 243 -10.56 -7.79 16.65
CA THR A 243 -9.89 -7.37 17.89
C THR A 243 -8.53 -8.05 18.01
N GLY A 244 -7.61 -7.41 18.73
CA GLY A 244 -6.34 -7.99 19.11
C GLY A 244 -6.46 -8.77 20.42
N LEU A 245 -5.68 -9.85 20.53
CA LEU A 245 -5.56 -10.63 21.76
C LEU A 245 -4.09 -10.67 22.17
N GLU A 246 -3.82 -10.35 23.42
CA GLU A 246 -2.53 -10.60 24.05
C GLU A 246 -2.58 -11.96 24.75
N LEU A 247 -1.61 -12.82 24.44
CA LEU A 247 -1.55 -14.17 24.97
C LEU A 247 -0.55 -14.26 26.13
N GLU A 248 -0.97 -14.89 27.22
CA GLU A 248 -0.07 -15.26 28.29
C GLU A 248 0.73 -16.51 27.90
N GLY A 249 2.06 -16.47 28.06
CA GLY A 249 2.94 -17.60 27.84
C GLY A 249 3.72 -17.56 26.52
N ARG A 250 4.32 -18.72 26.15
CA ARG A 250 5.27 -18.80 25.02
C ARG A 250 4.69 -19.39 23.73
N ARG A 251 3.41 -19.76 23.71
CA ARG A 251 2.77 -20.36 22.52
C ARG A 251 2.18 -19.27 21.64
N ALA A 252 2.55 -19.27 20.36
CA ALA A 252 1.86 -18.45 19.36
C ALA A 252 0.40 -18.90 19.22
N ALA A 253 -0.51 -17.94 19.07
CA ALA A 253 -1.86 -18.22 18.61
C ALA A 253 -1.81 -18.76 17.19
N ARG A 254 -2.56 -19.81 16.91
CA ARG A 254 -2.76 -20.37 15.57
C ARG A 254 -4.24 -20.61 15.34
#